data_cbe5731bbd2c7109f69d83704742d1af
#
_entry.id   cbe5731bbd2c7109f69d83704742d1af
#
_cell.length_a   1.000
_cell.length_b   1.000
_cell.length_c   1.000
_cell.angle_alpha   90.00
_cell.angle_beta   90.00
_cell.angle_gamma   90.00
#
_symmetry.space_group_name_H-M   'P 1'
#
loop_
_entity.id
_entity.type
_entity.pdbx_description
1 polymer ?
#
loop_
_entity_poly.entity_id
_entity_poly.type
_entity_poly.pdbx_seq_one_letter_code
_entity_poly.pdbx_strand_id
1 'polypeptide(L)'
;MDKLKQLESFVSVAGKGSLTAAAKAEGVAPAIMGRRLDALEERLGVKLLVRTTRRITLTHEGSAFLEDCQRLLADVANAEASVSAGGVKASGHLRVTAPAGFGRRHVAPLVPKFRELHADVTISLNLSDRVVDLAGEGFDCAVRVGDMPDSSLVSVRMADNRRMCVATPGYLKRHGVPKQPNELVKFDCLTLSSDASQTRGWAFRVPRNAQGRNQESAPAGAERAESEVIYLKPGGPLDCSDGQVLHDWCLAGLGIAWRSTWEVEGEIASGSLAEVLAEFAAPPNGIYAVFPQRKHLPLRVRLWIDFLKHNYSQPEFWKT
;
A
#
# COMPACT_ATOMS: atom_id res chain seq x y z
N MET A 1 -34.05 20.36 -7.68
CA MET A 1 -32.92 20.93 -6.89
C MET A 1 -31.63 20.27 -7.34
N ASP A 2 -30.56 21.04 -7.52
CA ASP A 2 -29.28 20.55 -8.01
C ASP A 2 -28.68 19.51 -7.03
N LYS A 3 -28.43 18.26 -7.51
CA LYS A 3 -27.94 17.16 -6.72
C LYS A 3 -26.52 17.44 -6.20
N LEU A 4 -25.68 18.08 -7.03
CA LEU A 4 -24.31 18.40 -6.65
C LEU A 4 -24.28 19.40 -5.49
N LYS A 5 -25.13 20.44 -5.56
CA LYS A 5 -25.29 21.42 -4.47
C LYS A 5 -25.81 20.80 -3.17
N GLN A 6 -26.60 19.74 -3.24
CA GLN A 6 -27.03 19.01 -2.04
C GLN A 6 -25.83 18.28 -1.38
N LEU A 7 -24.96 17.63 -2.19
CA LEU A 7 -23.77 16.95 -1.69
C LEU A 7 -22.75 17.95 -1.12
N GLU A 8 -22.50 19.06 -1.82
CA GLU A 8 -21.62 20.14 -1.33
C GLU A 8 -22.11 20.67 0.03
N SER A 9 -23.40 20.96 0.14
CA SER A 9 -23.99 21.45 1.39
C SER A 9 -23.89 20.43 2.52
N PHE A 10 -24.05 19.14 2.24
CA PHE A 10 -23.88 18.08 3.23
C PHE A 10 -22.44 18.01 3.73
N VAL A 11 -21.46 17.98 2.83
CA VAL A 11 -20.03 17.95 3.18
C VAL A 11 -19.63 19.19 3.99
N SER A 12 -20.12 20.38 3.59
CA SER A 12 -19.84 21.64 4.29
C SER A 12 -20.41 21.64 5.72
N VAL A 13 -21.64 21.17 5.90
CA VAL A 13 -22.27 21.10 7.23
C VAL A 13 -21.63 20.04 8.10
N ALA A 14 -21.30 18.88 7.55
CA ALA A 14 -20.59 17.83 8.29
C ALA A 14 -19.24 18.31 8.79
N GLY A 15 -18.46 18.99 7.95
CA GLY A 15 -17.12 19.49 8.29
C GLY A 15 -17.14 20.65 9.29
N LYS A 16 -18.18 21.50 9.27
CA LYS A 16 -18.30 22.70 10.15
C LYS A 16 -19.11 22.43 11.42
N GLY A 17 -19.85 21.33 11.49
CA GLY A 17 -20.72 20.99 12.64
C GLY A 17 -21.86 22.01 12.88
N SER A 18 -22.13 22.92 11.91
CA SER A 18 -23.10 24.00 12.06
C SER A 18 -23.69 24.43 10.71
N LEU A 19 -25.02 24.46 10.63
CA LEU A 19 -25.76 24.99 9.44
C LEU A 19 -25.41 26.46 9.19
N THR A 20 -25.37 27.27 10.22
CA THR A 20 -25.07 28.71 10.09
C THR A 20 -23.65 28.94 9.58
N ALA A 21 -22.67 28.20 10.12
CA ALA A 21 -21.27 28.31 9.69
C ALA A 21 -21.09 27.85 8.24
N ALA A 22 -21.75 26.77 7.85
CA ALA A 22 -21.73 26.27 6.48
C ALA A 22 -22.42 27.25 5.50
N ALA A 23 -23.59 27.76 5.87
CA ALA A 23 -24.33 28.74 5.07
C ALA A 23 -23.52 30.03 4.85
N LYS A 24 -22.86 30.53 5.90
CA LYS A 24 -21.98 31.71 5.80
C LYS A 24 -20.81 31.46 4.83
N ALA A 25 -20.21 30.27 4.87
CA ALA A 25 -19.10 29.91 3.99
C ALA A 25 -19.54 29.79 2.51
N GLU A 26 -20.77 29.34 2.25
CA GLU A 26 -21.32 29.24 0.90
C GLU A 26 -22.05 30.52 0.42
N GLY A 27 -22.11 31.56 1.23
CA GLY A 27 -22.80 32.80 0.90
C GLY A 27 -24.32 32.66 0.74
N VAL A 28 -24.95 31.73 1.45
CA VAL A 28 -26.40 31.44 1.37
C VAL A 28 -27.08 31.61 2.75
N ALA A 29 -28.40 31.77 2.76
CA ALA A 29 -29.15 31.80 4.00
C ALA A 29 -29.19 30.39 4.64
N PRO A 30 -29.13 30.29 6.00
CA PRO A 30 -29.19 28.99 6.71
C PRO A 30 -30.42 28.14 6.34
N ALA A 31 -31.56 28.77 6.05
CA ALA A 31 -32.80 28.10 5.60
C ALA A 31 -32.62 27.38 4.25
N ILE A 32 -31.77 27.90 3.35
CA ILE A 32 -31.44 27.25 2.07
C ILE A 32 -30.63 26.01 2.32
N MET A 33 -29.62 26.10 3.19
CA MET A 33 -28.80 24.98 3.61
C MET A 33 -29.65 23.85 4.21
N GLY A 34 -30.55 24.20 5.14
CA GLY A 34 -31.49 23.25 5.73
C GLY A 34 -32.34 22.53 4.67
N ARG A 35 -32.97 23.28 3.76
CA ARG A 35 -33.80 22.71 2.68
C ARG A 35 -33.02 21.78 1.74
N ARG A 36 -31.75 22.09 1.43
CA ARG A 36 -30.90 21.22 0.62
C ARG A 36 -30.62 19.88 1.30
N LEU A 37 -30.34 19.91 2.61
CA LEU A 37 -30.11 18.71 3.40
C LEU A 37 -31.38 17.89 3.59
N ASP A 38 -32.52 18.55 3.86
CA ASP A 38 -33.81 17.85 4.01
C ASP A 38 -34.19 17.13 2.71
N ALA A 39 -34.04 17.79 1.56
CA ALA A 39 -34.28 17.20 0.25
C ALA A 39 -33.28 16.07 -0.10
N LEU A 40 -32.05 16.13 0.41
CA LEU A 40 -31.05 15.06 0.27
C LEU A 40 -31.48 13.84 1.08
N GLU A 41 -31.79 14.01 2.37
CA GLU A 41 -32.22 12.95 3.29
C GLU A 41 -33.54 12.31 2.82
N GLU A 42 -34.52 13.12 2.37
CA GLU A 42 -35.78 12.64 1.80
C GLU A 42 -35.56 11.78 0.55
N ARG A 43 -34.69 12.22 -0.36
CA ARG A 43 -34.34 11.48 -1.57
C ARG A 43 -33.65 10.14 -1.28
N LEU A 44 -32.84 10.08 -0.24
CA LEU A 44 -32.11 8.87 0.17
C LEU A 44 -32.94 7.96 1.08
N GLY A 45 -34.01 8.49 1.68
CA GLY A 45 -34.87 7.77 2.62
C GLY A 45 -34.21 7.52 3.99
N VAL A 46 -33.09 8.19 4.29
CA VAL A 46 -32.35 8.02 5.54
C VAL A 46 -31.89 9.36 6.10
N LYS A 47 -31.74 9.41 7.43
CA LYS A 47 -31.14 10.57 8.11
C LYS A 47 -29.62 10.46 8.09
N LEU A 48 -28.99 11.52 7.62
CA LEU A 48 -27.52 11.63 7.57
C LEU A 48 -26.96 12.42 8.73
N LEU A 49 -27.79 13.29 9.33
CA LEU A 49 -27.41 14.20 10.41
C LEU A 49 -28.39 14.10 11.58
N VAL A 50 -27.86 14.01 12.77
CA VAL A 50 -28.60 14.25 14.04
C VAL A 50 -28.43 15.72 14.36
N ARG A 51 -29.56 16.46 14.37
CA ARG A 51 -29.59 17.90 14.64
C ARG A 51 -30.15 18.14 16.02
N THR A 52 -29.39 18.73 16.90
CA THR A 52 -29.83 19.24 18.18
C THR A 52 -29.73 20.76 18.20
N THR A 53 -30.32 21.42 19.16
CA THR A 53 -30.21 22.89 19.34
C THR A 53 -28.79 23.38 19.57
N ARG A 54 -27.87 22.49 19.96
CA ARG A 54 -26.47 22.82 20.31
C ARG A 54 -25.43 22.26 19.33
N ARG A 55 -25.74 21.16 18.63
CA ARG A 55 -24.75 20.45 17.84
C ARG A 55 -25.38 19.67 16.70
N ILE A 56 -24.64 19.58 15.60
CA ILE A 56 -24.93 18.66 14.47
C ILE A 56 -23.86 17.57 14.48
N THR A 57 -24.31 16.32 14.44
CA THR A 57 -23.44 15.13 14.35
C THR A 57 -23.91 14.23 13.23
N LEU A 58 -22.99 13.46 12.68
CA LEU A 58 -23.32 12.46 11.64
C LEU A 58 -24.02 11.25 12.27
N THR A 59 -24.93 10.65 11.52
CA THR A 59 -25.41 9.27 11.76
C THR A 59 -24.35 8.27 11.28
N HIS A 60 -24.56 6.97 11.50
CA HIS A 60 -23.71 5.94 10.93
C HIS A 60 -23.72 6.01 9.39
N GLU A 61 -24.92 6.08 8.80
CA GLU A 61 -25.13 6.25 7.36
C GLU A 61 -24.51 7.55 6.84
N GLY A 62 -24.65 8.64 7.63
CA GLY A 62 -24.04 9.93 7.30
C GLY A 62 -22.53 9.89 7.26
N SER A 63 -21.90 9.14 8.15
CA SER A 63 -20.43 8.99 8.18
C SER A 63 -19.93 8.25 6.92
N ALA A 64 -20.56 7.12 6.57
CA ALA A 64 -20.21 6.38 5.35
C ALA A 64 -20.46 7.22 4.09
N PHE A 65 -21.62 7.89 4.01
CA PHE A 65 -21.99 8.71 2.86
C PHE A 65 -21.12 9.97 2.72
N LEU A 66 -20.57 10.51 3.81
CA LEU A 66 -19.68 11.67 3.76
C LEU A 66 -18.40 11.37 2.96
N GLU A 67 -17.80 10.22 3.16
CA GLU A 67 -16.61 9.80 2.43
C GLU A 67 -16.91 9.68 0.93
N ASP A 68 -18.05 9.10 0.56
CA ASP A 68 -18.50 9.00 -0.83
C ASP A 68 -18.77 10.36 -1.46
N CYS A 69 -19.43 11.27 -0.75
CA CYS A 69 -19.68 12.63 -1.22
C CYS A 69 -18.38 13.40 -1.48
N GLN A 70 -17.43 13.33 -0.56
CA GLN A 70 -16.13 13.99 -0.72
C GLN A 70 -15.39 13.47 -1.94
N ARG A 71 -15.43 12.16 -2.19
CA ARG A 71 -14.82 11.53 -3.37
C ARG A 71 -15.49 12.00 -4.66
N LEU A 72 -16.83 11.95 -4.73
CA LEU A 72 -17.58 12.35 -5.91
C LEU A 72 -17.37 13.83 -6.27
N LEU A 73 -17.40 14.72 -5.27
CA LEU A 73 -17.16 16.15 -5.49
C LEU A 73 -15.73 16.41 -5.98
N ALA A 74 -14.75 15.70 -5.44
CA ALA A 74 -13.37 15.78 -5.90
C ALA A 74 -13.23 15.27 -7.35
N ASP A 75 -13.93 14.18 -7.73
CA ASP A 75 -13.89 13.64 -9.08
C ASP A 75 -14.52 14.60 -10.09
N VAL A 76 -15.62 15.29 -9.74
CA VAL A 76 -16.22 16.34 -10.56
C VAL A 76 -15.24 17.50 -10.75
N ALA A 77 -14.67 18.03 -9.67
CA ALA A 77 -13.71 19.12 -9.73
C ALA A 77 -12.48 18.77 -10.60
N ASN A 78 -12.00 17.51 -10.51
CA ASN A 78 -10.90 17.03 -11.35
C ASN A 78 -11.28 16.93 -12.83
N ALA A 79 -12.50 16.46 -13.13
CA ALA A 79 -13.00 16.39 -14.51
C ALA A 79 -13.09 17.79 -15.14
N GLU A 80 -13.61 18.77 -14.40
CA GLU A 80 -13.67 20.17 -14.82
C GLU A 80 -12.27 20.77 -15.02
N ALA A 81 -11.36 20.51 -14.07
CA ALA A 81 -9.98 20.96 -14.14
C ALA A 81 -9.23 20.37 -15.34
N SER A 82 -9.53 19.12 -15.73
CA SER A 82 -8.84 18.45 -16.85
C SER A 82 -9.13 19.07 -18.22
N VAL A 83 -10.23 19.80 -18.37
CA VAL A 83 -10.65 20.45 -19.63
C VAL A 83 -10.37 21.96 -19.63
N SER A 84 -9.99 22.53 -18.49
CA SER A 84 -9.65 23.96 -18.37
C SER A 84 -8.24 24.23 -18.89
N ALA A 85 -8.10 24.91 -19.98
CA ALA A 85 -6.84 25.22 -20.70
C ALA A 85 -5.99 26.29 -20.01
N GLY A 86 -5.62 26.11 -18.76
CA GLY A 86 -4.76 27.07 -18.07
C GLY A 86 -4.26 26.52 -16.75
N GLY A 87 -3.01 26.07 -16.70
CA GLY A 87 -2.23 25.79 -15.50
C GLY A 87 -2.99 25.01 -14.41
N VAL A 88 -3.41 23.77 -14.71
CA VAL A 88 -4.21 22.97 -13.78
C VAL A 88 -3.37 22.64 -12.54
N LYS A 89 -3.72 23.28 -11.42
CA LYS A 89 -3.14 22.91 -10.12
C LYS A 89 -3.80 21.61 -9.62
N ALA A 90 -2.98 20.71 -9.14
CA ALA A 90 -3.49 19.53 -8.46
C ALA A 90 -4.23 19.95 -7.19
N SER A 91 -5.44 19.45 -6.99
CA SER A 91 -6.27 19.75 -5.81
C SER A 91 -7.12 18.53 -5.42
N GLY A 92 -7.75 18.60 -4.25
CA GLY A 92 -8.64 17.60 -3.72
C GLY A 92 -7.97 16.59 -2.80
N HIS A 93 -8.70 15.54 -2.44
CA HIS A 93 -8.26 14.54 -1.47
C HIS A 93 -7.63 13.33 -2.16
N LEU A 94 -6.41 12.97 -1.76
CA LEU A 94 -5.66 11.81 -2.23
C LEU A 94 -5.62 10.74 -1.14
N ARG A 95 -6.20 9.59 -1.40
CA ARG A 95 -6.20 8.44 -0.48
C ARG A 95 -5.18 7.40 -0.95
N VAL A 96 -4.12 7.23 -0.17
CA VAL A 96 -3.01 6.30 -0.48
C VAL A 96 -2.96 5.21 0.56
N THR A 97 -2.70 3.97 0.14
CA THR A 97 -2.36 2.88 1.05
C THR A 97 -0.99 2.29 0.73
N ALA A 98 -0.31 1.76 1.74
CA ALA A 98 0.99 1.12 1.60
C ALA A 98 1.18 0.04 2.67
N PRO A 99 2.07 -0.96 2.46
CA PRO A 99 2.46 -1.90 3.51
C PRO A 99 3.00 -1.15 4.74
N ALA A 100 2.66 -1.61 5.95
CA ALA A 100 2.90 -0.85 7.18
C ALA A 100 4.37 -0.45 7.37
N GLY A 101 5.30 -1.39 7.26
CA GLY A 101 6.73 -1.14 7.43
C GLY A 101 7.29 -0.25 6.32
N PHE A 102 7.04 -0.60 5.05
CA PHE A 102 7.49 0.18 3.90
C PHE A 102 6.88 1.59 3.89
N GLY A 103 5.59 1.67 4.14
CA GLY A 103 4.88 2.94 4.15
C GLY A 103 5.40 3.90 5.21
N ARG A 104 5.68 3.40 6.41
CA ARG A 104 6.26 4.21 7.50
C ARG A 104 7.64 4.76 7.13
N ARG A 105 8.51 3.93 6.56
CA ARG A 105 9.90 4.28 6.26
C ARG A 105 10.05 5.08 4.96
N HIS A 106 9.31 4.73 3.91
CA HIS A 106 9.58 5.21 2.56
C HIS A 106 8.42 6.00 1.90
N VAL A 107 7.21 5.97 2.44
CA VAL A 107 6.08 6.74 1.89
C VAL A 107 5.74 7.93 2.79
N ALA A 108 5.58 7.71 4.09
CA ALA A 108 5.17 8.75 5.03
C ALA A 108 6.09 9.98 5.03
N PRO A 109 7.45 9.85 4.96
CA PRO A 109 8.33 11.02 4.89
C PRO A 109 8.18 11.84 3.60
N LEU A 110 7.62 11.27 2.54
CA LEU A 110 7.39 11.93 1.27
C LEU A 110 6.07 12.72 1.23
N VAL A 111 5.12 12.39 2.09
CA VAL A 111 3.79 13.06 2.13
C VAL A 111 3.92 14.56 2.42
N PRO A 112 4.65 15.03 3.44
CA PRO A 112 4.83 16.46 3.67
C PRO A 112 5.51 17.17 2.49
N LYS A 113 6.54 16.55 1.92
CA LYS A 113 7.29 17.12 0.77
C LYS A 113 6.39 17.28 -0.47
N PHE A 114 5.53 16.31 -0.74
CA PHE A 114 4.55 16.42 -1.82
C PHE A 114 3.53 17.54 -1.56
N ARG A 115 3.07 17.68 -0.32
CA ARG A 115 2.15 18.77 0.06
C ARG A 115 2.74 20.16 -0.05
N GLU A 116 4.04 20.33 0.19
CA GLU A 116 4.75 21.60 -0.05
C GLU A 116 4.69 22.00 -1.53
N LEU A 117 4.79 21.04 -2.44
CA LEU A 117 4.69 21.27 -3.89
C LEU A 117 3.24 21.45 -4.37
N HIS A 118 2.26 20.86 -3.66
CA HIS A 118 0.85 20.81 -4.04
C HIS A 118 -0.06 21.12 -2.84
N ALA A 119 -0.05 22.39 -2.42
CA ALA A 119 -0.73 22.85 -1.20
C ALA A 119 -2.25 22.58 -1.18
N ASP A 120 -2.88 22.57 -2.36
CA ASP A 120 -4.32 22.34 -2.53
C ASP A 120 -4.71 20.84 -2.49
N VAL A 121 -3.72 19.93 -2.32
CA VAL A 121 -3.96 18.48 -2.16
C VAL A 121 -3.95 18.14 -0.67
N THR A 122 -5.01 17.49 -0.21
CA THR A 122 -5.02 16.83 1.11
C THR A 122 -4.74 15.34 0.94
N ILE A 123 -4.03 14.71 1.90
CA ILE A 123 -3.62 13.30 1.77
C ILE A 123 -4.03 12.52 3.01
N SER A 124 -4.66 11.37 2.79
CA SER A 124 -4.83 10.32 3.79
C SER A 124 -3.93 9.14 3.43
N LEU A 125 -3.01 8.82 4.33
CA LEU A 125 -2.13 7.66 4.20
C LEU A 125 -2.60 6.55 5.14
N ASN A 126 -2.99 5.41 4.57
CA ASN A 126 -3.35 4.19 5.31
C ASN A 126 -2.19 3.20 5.22
N LEU A 127 -1.69 2.73 6.35
CA LEU A 127 -0.61 1.76 6.44
C LEU A 127 -1.18 0.42 6.92
N SER A 128 -1.12 -0.60 6.04
CA SER A 128 -1.68 -1.93 6.33
C SER A 128 -1.03 -3.01 5.47
N ASP A 129 -0.70 -4.14 6.09
CA ASP A 129 -0.16 -5.31 5.40
C ASP A 129 -1.24 -6.26 4.87
N ARG A 130 -2.53 -5.93 5.06
CA ARG A 130 -3.65 -6.67 4.45
C ARG A 130 -3.78 -6.37 2.97
N VAL A 131 -4.37 -7.31 2.23
CA VAL A 131 -4.81 -7.06 0.86
C VAL A 131 -6.02 -6.13 0.89
N VAL A 132 -5.91 -4.98 0.22
CA VAL A 132 -6.95 -3.94 0.19
C VAL A 132 -7.61 -3.94 -1.18
N ASP A 133 -8.94 -3.94 -1.21
CA ASP A 133 -9.71 -3.64 -2.41
C ASP A 133 -9.70 -2.12 -2.65
N LEU A 134 -8.82 -1.66 -3.56
CA LEU A 134 -8.64 -0.24 -3.81
C LEU A 134 -9.92 0.46 -4.26
N ALA A 135 -10.70 -0.20 -5.11
CA ALA A 135 -11.94 0.39 -5.64
C ALA A 135 -13.04 0.39 -4.59
N GLY A 136 -13.27 -0.76 -3.92
CA GLY A 136 -14.32 -0.90 -2.91
C GLY A 136 -14.06 -0.07 -1.65
N GLU A 137 -12.79 0.10 -1.25
CA GLU A 137 -12.42 0.90 -0.09
C GLU A 137 -12.09 2.38 -0.43
N GLY A 138 -12.22 2.76 -1.71
CA GLY A 138 -12.08 4.15 -2.17
C GLY A 138 -10.66 4.70 -2.13
N PHE A 139 -9.63 3.86 -2.26
CA PHE A 139 -8.26 4.33 -2.41
C PHE A 139 -7.97 4.76 -3.84
N ASP A 140 -7.25 5.87 -3.99
CA ASP A 140 -6.82 6.37 -5.29
C ASP A 140 -5.58 5.62 -5.81
N CYS A 141 -4.68 5.25 -4.90
CA CYS A 141 -3.42 4.60 -5.21
C CYS A 141 -2.94 3.75 -4.04
N ALA A 142 -2.25 2.64 -4.35
CA ALA A 142 -1.50 1.86 -3.38
C ALA A 142 -0.03 1.79 -3.77
N VAL A 143 0.86 1.81 -2.79
CA VAL A 143 2.22 1.30 -2.96
C VAL A 143 2.20 -0.19 -2.61
N ARG A 144 2.81 -1.01 -3.45
CA ARG A 144 2.92 -2.46 -3.25
C ARG A 144 4.36 -2.92 -3.42
N VAL A 145 4.79 -3.84 -2.58
CA VAL A 145 6.15 -4.42 -2.60
C VAL A 145 6.03 -5.91 -2.87
N GLY A 146 6.68 -6.38 -3.91
CA GLY A 146 6.67 -7.79 -4.29
C GLY A 146 5.96 -8.06 -5.61
N ASP A 147 5.64 -9.34 -5.85
CA ASP A 147 5.00 -9.75 -7.08
C ASP A 147 3.57 -9.25 -7.15
N MET A 148 3.20 -8.77 -8.33
CA MET A 148 1.84 -8.33 -8.61
C MET A 148 1.04 -9.49 -9.19
N PRO A 149 -0.06 -9.92 -8.55
CA PRO A 149 -0.98 -10.87 -9.16
C PRO A 149 -1.70 -10.22 -10.35
N ASP A 150 -2.13 -11.05 -11.29
CA ASP A 150 -3.01 -10.59 -12.36
C ASP A 150 -4.27 -9.96 -11.75
N SER A 151 -4.51 -8.71 -12.10
CA SER A 151 -5.64 -7.94 -11.60
C SER A 151 -6.08 -6.91 -12.63
N SER A 152 -7.29 -6.38 -12.48
CA SER A 152 -7.80 -5.26 -13.28
C SER A 152 -7.17 -3.91 -12.92
N LEU A 153 -6.17 -3.90 -12.05
CA LEU A 153 -5.45 -2.71 -11.60
C LEU A 153 -4.30 -2.38 -12.54
N VAL A 154 -4.05 -1.10 -12.72
CA VAL A 154 -2.85 -0.61 -13.42
C VAL A 154 -1.70 -0.58 -12.43
N SER A 155 -0.54 -1.12 -12.82
CA SER A 155 0.67 -1.09 -12.02
C SER A 155 1.80 -0.34 -12.75
N VAL A 156 2.49 0.54 -12.02
CA VAL A 156 3.68 1.24 -12.49
C VAL A 156 4.85 0.85 -11.59
N ARG A 157 5.89 0.24 -12.18
CA ARG A 157 7.12 -0.10 -11.44
C ARG A 157 7.87 1.18 -11.09
N MET A 158 8.23 1.32 -9.82
CA MET A 158 8.91 2.48 -9.29
C MET A 158 10.36 2.20 -8.89
N ALA A 159 10.64 1.00 -8.36
CA ALA A 159 11.96 0.58 -7.95
C ALA A 159 12.09 -0.95 -7.94
N ASP A 160 13.32 -1.41 -7.83
CA ASP A 160 13.63 -2.82 -7.63
C ASP A 160 13.52 -3.21 -6.16
N ASN A 161 13.21 -4.48 -5.93
CA ASN A 161 13.21 -5.10 -4.62
C ASN A 161 13.63 -6.56 -4.75
N ARG A 162 14.33 -7.06 -3.74
CA ARG A 162 14.65 -8.49 -3.62
C ARG A 162 14.22 -8.97 -2.24
N ARG A 163 13.73 -10.19 -2.17
CA ARG A 163 13.48 -10.88 -0.91
C ARG A 163 14.68 -11.74 -0.55
N MET A 164 15.02 -11.76 0.72
CA MET A 164 16.18 -12.46 1.28
C MET A 164 15.77 -13.25 2.52
N CYS A 165 16.36 -14.42 2.71
CA CYS A 165 16.30 -15.10 4.00
C CYS A 165 17.43 -14.58 4.88
N VAL A 166 17.08 -14.10 6.08
CA VAL A 166 18.04 -13.51 7.02
C VAL A 166 17.85 -14.05 8.42
N ALA A 167 18.93 -14.12 9.17
CA ALA A 167 18.93 -14.44 10.59
C ALA A 167 20.14 -13.80 11.28
N THR A 168 20.12 -13.67 12.62
CA THR A 168 21.31 -13.21 13.34
C THR A 168 22.42 -14.28 13.32
N PRO A 169 23.70 -13.87 13.27
CA PRO A 169 24.82 -14.80 13.41
C PRO A 169 24.73 -15.67 14.67
N GLY A 170 24.18 -15.10 15.76
CA GLY A 170 23.98 -15.82 17.02
C GLY A 170 22.97 -16.98 16.90
N TYR A 171 21.86 -16.77 16.16
CA TYR A 171 20.88 -17.82 15.87
C TYR A 171 21.54 -18.94 15.03
N LEU A 172 22.21 -18.56 13.94
CA LEU A 172 22.85 -19.50 13.03
C LEU A 172 23.96 -20.33 13.72
N LYS A 173 24.70 -19.74 14.68
CA LYS A 173 25.67 -20.47 15.46
C LYS A 173 25.06 -21.56 16.35
N ARG A 174 23.85 -21.31 16.87
CA ARG A 174 23.15 -22.28 17.75
C ARG A 174 22.43 -23.38 16.98
N HIS A 175 21.81 -23.02 15.85
CA HIS A 175 20.87 -23.91 15.12
C HIS A 175 21.43 -24.45 13.80
N GLY A 176 22.59 -23.93 13.35
CA GLY A 176 23.17 -24.25 12.05
C GLY A 176 22.68 -23.32 10.96
N VAL A 177 23.23 -23.52 9.75
CA VAL A 177 22.89 -22.72 8.55
C VAL A 177 22.19 -23.64 7.57
N PRO A 178 20.97 -23.30 7.10
CA PRO A 178 20.28 -24.08 6.06
C PRO A 178 21.09 -24.03 4.75
N LYS A 179 21.31 -25.18 4.13
CA LYS A 179 22.05 -25.30 2.87
C LYS A 179 21.14 -25.36 1.65
N GLN A 180 19.89 -25.73 1.84
CA GLN A 180 18.86 -25.80 0.79
C GLN A 180 17.53 -25.29 1.32
N PRO A 181 16.65 -24.75 0.43
CA PRO A 181 15.35 -24.19 0.84
C PRO A 181 14.46 -25.17 1.61
N ASN A 182 14.47 -26.46 1.26
CA ASN A 182 13.67 -27.49 1.93
C ASN A 182 14.13 -27.78 3.38
N GLU A 183 15.36 -27.41 3.74
CA GLU A 183 15.82 -27.55 5.14
C GLU A 183 15.20 -26.53 6.09
N LEU A 184 14.55 -25.47 5.59
CA LEU A 184 13.85 -24.48 6.42
C LEU A 184 12.80 -25.12 7.35
N VAL A 185 12.30 -26.29 7.02
CA VAL A 185 11.41 -27.08 7.91
C VAL A 185 12.04 -27.44 9.26
N LYS A 186 13.37 -27.43 9.37
CA LYS A 186 14.12 -27.74 10.58
C LYS A 186 14.44 -26.51 11.44
N PHE A 187 14.04 -25.32 11.00
CA PHE A 187 14.36 -24.04 11.62
C PHE A 187 13.08 -23.31 12.05
N ASP A 188 13.20 -22.49 13.08
CA ASP A 188 12.14 -21.56 13.45
C ASP A 188 12.06 -20.45 12.43
N CYS A 189 11.03 -20.48 11.58
CA CYS A 189 10.80 -19.47 10.57
C CYS A 189 9.74 -18.48 11.05
N LEU A 190 10.07 -17.18 10.97
CA LEU A 190 9.19 -16.08 11.35
C LEU A 190 8.30 -15.72 10.17
N THR A 191 7.01 -16.02 10.27
CA THR A 191 6.09 -15.97 9.14
C THR A 191 5.09 -14.82 9.24
N LEU A 192 4.83 -14.15 8.10
CA LEU A 192 3.82 -13.11 8.02
C LEU A 192 2.44 -13.76 7.88
N SER A 193 1.55 -13.52 8.85
CA SER A 193 0.19 -14.08 8.88
C SER A 193 -0.83 -13.27 8.08
N SER A 194 -0.41 -12.46 7.11
CA SER A 194 -1.32 -11.78 6.19
C SER A 194 -1.80 -12.70 5.06
N ASP A 195 -3.04 -12.53 4.60
CA ASP A 195 -3.66 -13.34 3.55
C ASP A 195 -2.81 -13.46 2.28
N ALA A 196 -2.12 -12.39 1.90
CA ALA A 196 -1.29 -12.35 0.69
C ALA A 196 -0.03 -13.24 0.80
N SER A 197 0.61 -13.29 1.98
CA SER A 197 1.82 -14.08 2.18
C SER A 197 1.52 -15.56 2.46
N GLN A 198 0.40 -15.85 3.09
CA GLN A 198 -0.05 -17.24 3.32
C GLN A 198 -0.40 -17.94 2.01
N THR A 199 -0.83 -17.20 0.97
CA THR A 199 -1.27 -17.78 -0.29
C THR A 199 -0.09 -18.33 -1.11
N ARG A 200 1.06 -17.63 -1.18
CA ARG A 200 2.19 -18.00 -2.06
C ARG A 200 3.39 -18.61 -1.35
N GLY A 201 3.69 -18.20 -0.10
CA GLY A 201 4.89 -18.62 0.63
C GLY A 201 6.17 -17.89 0.22
N TRP A 202 7.32 -18.41 0.62
CA TRP A 202 8.65 -17.89 0.34
C TRP A 202 9.15 -18.42 -1.01
N ALA A 203 9.56 -17.55 -1.91
CA ALA A 203 10.01 -17.90 -3.25
C ALA A 203 11.51 -18.19 -3.29
N PHE A 204 11.89 -19.29 -3.93
CA PHE A 204 13.28 -19.69 -4.16
C PHE A 204 13.47 -20.14 -5.61
N ARG A 205 14.64 -19.84 -6.16
CA ARG A 205 15.08 -20.36 -7.45
C ARG A 205 15.87 -21.62 -7.21
N VAL A 206 15.45 -22.74 -7.78
CA VAL A 206 16.16 -24.03 -7.70
C VAL A 206 16.46 -24.54 -9.10
N PRO A 207 17.53 -25.34 -9.27
CA PRO A 207 17.75 -26.04 -10.52
C PRO A 207 16.55 -26.92 -10.84
N ARG A 208 16.08 -26.90 -12.09
CA ARG A 208 15.00 -27.77 -12.55
C ARG A 208 15.49 -29.20 -12.53
N ASN A 209 15.06 -29.99 -11.57
CA ASN A 209 15.33 -31.42 -11.57
C ASN A 209 14.58 -32.02 -12.76
N ALA A 210 15.33 -32.57 -13.72
CA ALA A 210 14.77 -33.42 -14.76
C ALA A 210 14.17 -34.66 -14.06
N GLN A 211 12.89 -34.59 -13.70
CA GLN A 211 12.16 -35.75 -13.23
C GLN A 211 12.19 -36.80 -14.34
N GLY A 212 12.99 -37.85 -14.17
CA GLY A 212 12.93 -39.05 -14.98
C GLY A 212 14.08 -39.33 -15.94
N ARG A 213 15.28 -38.75 -15.81
CA ARG A 213 16.48 -39.26 -16.52
C ARG A 213 17.50 -39.78 -15.53
N ASN A 214 17.79 -41.08 -15.64
CA ASN A 214 18.85 -41.78 -14.91
C ASN A 214 20.17 -40.99 -14.97
N GLN A 215 20.80 -40.82 -13.80
CA GLN A 215 22.13 -40.26 -13.68
C GLN A 215 23.16 -41.20 -14.30
N GLU A 216 23.32 -41.13 -15.61
CA GLU A 216 24.53 -41.61 -16.27
C GLU A 216 24.80 -40.71 -17.47
N SER A 217 26.00 -40.07 -17.44
CA SER A 217 26.60 -39.26 -18.51
C SER A 217 25.98 -37.89 -18.83
N ALA A 218 26.38 -36.85 -18.09
CA ALA A 218 26.34 -35.47 -18.59
C ALA A 218 27.72 -35.10 -19.15
N PRO A 219 27.84 -34.65 -20.43
CA PRO A 219 29.08 -34.13 -20.96
C PRO A 219 29.43 -32.78 -20.34
N ALA A 220 30.73 -32.57 -20.06
CA ALA A 220 31.27 -31.29 -19.62
C ALA A 220 31.05 -30.22 -20.73
N GLY A 221 30.18 -29.27 -20.48
CA GLY A 221 29.80 -28.20 -21.42
C GLY A 221 28.32 -27.83 -21.38
N ALA A 222 27.55 -28.33 -20.44
CA ALA A 222 26.12 -28.09 -20.35
C ALA A 222 25.79 -26.63 -20.05
N GLU A 223 25.09 -26.03 -21.00
CA GLU A 223 24.26 -24.81 -20.92
C GLU A 223 23.60 -24.65 -19.57
N ARG A 224 23.41 -23.39 -19.15
CA ARG A 224 22.75 -22.98 -17.91
C ARG A 224 21.54 -23.87 -17.62
N ALA A 225 21.68 -24.73 -16.59
CA ALA A 225 20.56 -25.57 -16.16
C ALA A 225 19.31 -24.71 -16.00
N GLU A 226 18.22 -25.07 -16.70
CA GLU A 226 16.94 -24.40 -16.54
C GLU A 226 16.61 -24.36 -15.05
N SER A 227 16.38 -23.16 -14.51
CA SER A 227 16.00 -22.97 -13.13
C SER A 227 14.51 -22.69 -13.05
N GLU A 228 13.87 -23.17 -12.00
CA GLU A 228 12.46 -22.90 -11.71
C GLU A 228 12.31 -22.16 -10.38
N VAL A 229 11.22 -21.40 -10.24
CA VAL A 229 10.87 -20.77 -8.97
C VAL A 229 9.90 -21.68 -8.24
N ILE A 230 10.28 -22.12 -7.06
CA ILE A 230 9.44 -22.86 -6.13
C ILE A 230 8.95 -21.96 -5.02
N TYR A 231 7.81 -22.30 -4.42
CA TYR A 231 7.24 -21.60 -3.28
C TYR A 231 7.15 -22.56 -2.10
N LEU A 232 7.78 -22.19 -0.99
CA LEU A 232 7.75 -22.95 0.24
C LEU A 232 6.95 -22.19 1.30
N LYS A 233 6.26 -22.91 2.14
CA LYS A 233 5.56 -22.38 3.31
C LYS A 233 6.25 -22.89 4.57
N PRO A 234 7.42 -22.31 4.94
CA PRO A 234 8.07 -22.71 6.16
C PRO A 234 7.21 -22.32 7.36
N GLY A 235 7.33 -23.08 8.43
CA GLY A 235 6.60 -22.83 9.67
C GLY A 235 7.56 -22.51 10.81
N GLY A 236 7.00 -22.05 11.91
CA GLY A 236 7.73 -21.78 13.14
C GLY A 236 6.75 -21.46 14.28
N PRO A 237 7.26 -21.28 15.49
CA PRO A 237 6.43 -21.02 16.66
C PRO A 237 5.84 -19.60 16.71
N LEU A 238 6.32 -18.70 15.83
CA LEU A 238 5.96 -17.28 15.83
C LEU A 238 5.50 -16.82 14.44
N ASP A 239 4.33 -16.23 14.39
CA ASP A 239 3.81 -15.50 13.24
C ASP A 239 3.25 -14.15 13.69
N CYS A 240 3.17 -13.19 12.78
CA CYS A 240 2.58 -11.88 13.03
C CYS A 240 2.02 -11.28 11.75
N SER A 241 0.95 -10.50 11.85
CA SER A 241 0.39 -9.73 10.73
C SER A 241 1.18 -8.46 10.40
N ASP A 242 2.08 -8.03 11.26
CA ASP A 242 2.96 -6.85 11.08
C ASP A 242 4.38 -7.29 10.74
N GLY A 243 4.87 -6.86 9.57
CA GLY A 243 6.20 -7.18 9.11
C GLY A 243 7.31 -6.58 9.98
N GLN A 244 7.10 -5.43 10.62
CA GLN A 244 8.11 -4.83 11.51
C GLN A 244 8.35 -5.69 12.75
N VAL A 245 7.29 -6.25 13.32
CA VAL A 245 7.41 -7.18 14.47
C VAL A 245 8.25 -8.39 14.10
N LEU A 246 8.07 -8.96 12.89
CA LEU A 246 8.88 -10.08 12.41
C LEU A 246 10.36 -9.68 12.25
N HIS A 247 10.61 -8.46 11.79
CA HIS A 247 11.96 -7.92 11.68
C HIS A 247 12.62 -7.80 13.07
N ASP A 248 11.91 -7.24 14.04
CA ASP A 248 12.39 -7.08 15.42
C ASP A 248 12.68 -8.45 16.09
N TRP A 249 11.79 -9.43 15.87
CA TRP A 249 12.03 -10.81 16.33
C TRP A 249 13.22 -11.47 15.66
N CYS A 250 13.44 -11.19 14.37
CA CYS A 250 14.63 -11.69 13.68
C CYS A 250 15.90 -11.10 14.29
N LEU A 251 15.95 -9.78 14.54
CA LEU A 251 17.08 -9.12 15.23
C LEU A 251 17.29 -9.61 16.66
N ALA A 252 16.22 -10.01 17.35
CA ALA A 252 16.30 -10.65 18.66
C ALA A 252 16.83 -12.10 18.60
N GLY A 253 17.08 -12.64 17.39
CA GLY A 253 17.64 -13.98 17.19
C GLY A 253 16.65 -15.11 17.48
N LEU A 254 15.34 -14.86 17.20
CA LEU A 254 14.26 -15.82 17.44
C LEU A 254 14.01 -16.75 16.24
N GLY A 255 14.62 -16.48 15.07
CA GLY A 255 14.41 -17.33 13.92
C GLY A 255 14.95 -16.75 12.62
N ILE A 256 14.63 -17.44 11.50
CA ILE A 256 14.91 -17.01 10.15
C ILE A 256 13.69 -16.24 9.62
N ALA A 257 13.91 -15.07 9.03
CA ALA A 257 12.87 -14.27 8.41
C ALA A 257 13.12 -14.08 6.91
N TRP A 258 12.04 -13.94 6.12
CA TRP A 258 12.11 -13.63 4.69
C TRP A 258 11.73 -12.17 4.48
N ARG A 259 12.74 -11.32 4.29
CA ARG A 259 12.61 -9.87 4.33
C ARG A 259 13.03 -9.21 3.03
N SER A 260 12.66 -7.98 2.83
CA SER A 260 13.01 -7.17 1.65
C SER A 260 14.36 -6.47 1.84
N THR A 261 15.11 -6.27 0.75
CA THR A 261 16.39 -5.55 0.74
C THR A 261 16.29 -4.18 1.40
N TRP A 262 15.29 -3.38 1.04
CA TRP A 262 15.07 -2.04 1.62
C TRP A 262 14.96 -2.03 3.16
N GLU A 263 14.69 -3.18 3.76
CA GLU A 263 14.48 -3.32 5.20
C GLU A 263 15.74 -3.80 5.94
N VAL A 264 16.49 -4.72 5.34
CA VAL A 264 17.58 -5.46 6.02
C VAL A 264 18.99 -5.16 5.51
N GLU A 265 19.13 -4.31 4.48
CA GLU A 265 20.43 -4.05 3.87
C GLU A 265 21.41 -3.39 4.85
N GLY A 266 20.91 -2.49 5.71
CA GLY A 266 21.71 -1.86 6.77
C GLY A 266 22.21 -2.86 7.81
N GLU A 267 21.35 -3.78 8.24
CA GLU A 267 21.67 -4.81 9.23
C GLU A 267 22.62 -5.87 8.66
N ILE A 268 22.53 -6.17 7.38
CA ILE A 268 23.49 -7.05 6.70
C ILE A 268 24.84 -6.35 6.58
N ALA A 269 24.87 -5.08 6.20
CA ALA A 269 26.11 -4.30 6.11
C ALA A 269 26.81 -4.15 7.47
N SER A 270 26.05 -4.01 8.56
CA SER A 270 26.59 -3.94 9.93
C SER A 270 26.95 -5.31 10.53
N GLY A 271 26.56 -6.41 9.88
CA GLY A 271 26.74 -7.77 10.39
C GLY A 271 25.77 -8.19 11.49
N SER A 272 24.74 -7.38 11.79
CA SER A 272 23.68 -7.71 12.75
C SER A 272 22.79 -8.84 12.23
N LEU A 273 22.59 -8.90 10.91
CA LEU A 273 21.95 -10.01 10.20
C LEU A 273 22.91 -10.61 9.16
N ALA A 274 22.74 -11.89 8.90
CA ALA A 274 23.41 -12.60 7.82
C ALA A 274 22.38 -13.16 6.84
N GLU A 275 22.65 -13.02 5.55
CA GLU A 275 21.85 -13.66 4.49
C GLU A 275 22.15 -15.15 4.47
N VAL A 276 21.10 -15.97 4.39
CA VAL A 276 21.19 -17.42 4.17
C VAL A 276 20.46 -17.77 2.88
N LEU A 277 20.85 -18.90 2.25
CA LEU A 277 20.25 -19.36 0.98
C LEU A 277 20.37 -18.35 -0.19
N ALA A 278 21.41 -17.50 -0.19
CA ALA A 278 21.59 -16.46 -1.20
C ALA A 278 21.64 -17.01 -2.62
N GLU A 279 22.23 -18.20 -2.84
CA GLU A 279 22.30 -18.89 -4.12
C GLU A 279 20.93 -19.33 -4.68
N PHE A 280 19.95 -19.48 -3.78
CA PHE A 280 18.56 -19.80 -4.12
C PHE A 280 17.64 -18.58 -4.17
N ALA A 281 18.18 -17.37 -4.11
CA ALA A 281 17.38 -16.17 -4.15
C ALA A 281 16.48 -16.13 -5.42
N ALA A 282 15.19 -15.90 -5.21
CA ALA A 282 14.25 -15.69 -6.31
C ALA A 282 14.65 -14.45 -7.14
N PRO A 283 14.20 -14.35 -8.39
CA PRO A 283 14.43 -13.15 -9.18
C PRO A 283 13.97 -11.90 -8.44
N PRO A 284 14.66 -10.75 -8.65
CA PRO A 284 14.20 -9.49 -8.10
C PRO A 284 12.77 -9.21 -8.52
N ASN A 285 11.94 -8.84 -7.58
CA ASN A 285 10.62 -8.30 -7.81
C ASN A 285 10.65 -6.76 -7.76
N GLY A 286 9.52 -6.10 -7.54
CA GLY A 286 9.50 -4.63 -7.64
C GLY A 286 8.73 -3.96 -6.51
N ILE A 287 8.88 -2.65 -6.48
CA ILE A 287 8.01 -1.73 -5.76
C ILE A 287 7.15 -1.04 -6.82
N TYR A 288 5.84 -1.06 -6.63
CA TYR A 288 4.87 -0.59 -7.61
C TYR A 288 3.93 0.44 -7.01
N ALA A 289 3.55 1.43 -7.81
CA ALA A 289 2.33 2.17 -7.62
C ALA A 289 1.20 1.42 -8.33
N VAL A 290 0.12 1.16 -7.63
CA VAL A 290 -1.05 0.41 -8.14
C VAL A 290 -2.29 1.25 -7.96
N PHE A 291 -3.13 1.32 -8.99
CA PHE A 291 -4.34 2.13 -8.98
C PHE A 291 -5.42 1.53 -9.87
N PRO A 292 -6.72 1.80 -9.60
CA PRO A 292 -7.81 1.34 -10.43
C PRO A 292 -7.69 1.88 -11.87
N GLN A 293 -7.97 1.03 -12.86
CA GLN A 293 -8.03 1.46 -14.24
C GLN A 293 -9.18 2.47 -14.41
N ARG A 294 -8.85 3.71 -14.80
CA ARG A 294 -9.80 4.78 -15.06
C ARG A 294 -9.52 5.39 -16.43
N LYS A 295 -10.57 5.79 -17.14
CA LYS A 295 -10.44 6.50 -18.43
C LYS A 295 -9.59 7.77 -18.30
N HIS A 296 -9.71 8.44 -17.15
CA HIS A 296 -8.92 9.64 -16.81
C HIS A 296 -8.39 9.50 -15.39
N LEU A 297 -7.08 9.41 -15.25
CA LEU A 297 -6.43 9.40 -13.94
C LEU A 297 -6.39 10.83 -13.40
N PRO A 298 -6.91 11.10 -12.18
CA PRO A 298 -6.87 12.43 -11.58
C PRO A 298 -5.44 12.98 -11.50
N LEU A 299 -5.29 14.28 -11.77
CA LEU A 299 -3.95 14.92 -11.82
C LEU A 299 -3.16 14.70 -10.52
N ARG A 300 -3.81 14.84 -9.34
CA ARG A 300 -3.18 14.59 -8.04
C ARG A 300 -2.60 13.18 -7.91
N VAL A 301 -3.28 12.17 -8.47
CA VAL A 301 -2.80 10.77 -8.43
C VAL A 301 -1.60 10.58 -9.34
N ARG A 302 -1.67 11.13 -10.57
CA ARG A 302 -0.56 11.07 -11.53
C ARG A 302 0.69 11.75 -10.96
N LEU A 303 0.55 12.98 -10.45
CA LEU A 303 1.67 13.72 -9.87
C LEU A 303 2.25 13.03 -8.64
N TRP A 304 1.41 12.39 -7.82
CA TRP A 304 1.88 11.57 -6.69
C TRP A 304 2.72 10.38 -7.16
N ILE A 305 2.27 9.65 -8.16
CA ILE A 305 3.01 8.51 -8.73
C ILE A 305 4.34 8.98 -9.33
N ASP A 306 4.34 10.07 -10.10
CA ASP A 306 5.53 10.64 -10.71
C ASP A 306 6.53 11.12 -9.63
N PHE A 307 6.01 11.73 -8.55
CA PHE A 307 6.80 12.18 -7.42
C PHE A 307 7.45 11.00 -6.67
N LEU A 308 6.70 9.93 -6.38
CA LEU A 308 7.27 8.72 -5.79
C LEU A 308 8.33 8.11 -6.70
N LYS A 309 8.04 7.95 -7.99
CA LYS A 309 8.96 7.38 -8.97
C LYS A 309 10.26 8.18 -9.05
N HIS A 310 10.17 9.51 -9.06
CA HIS A 310 11.33 10.39 -9.04
C HIS A 310 12.17 10.17 -7.79
N ASN A 311 11.58 10.18 -6.60
CA ASN A 311 12.33 9.99 -5.35
C ASN A 311 12.97 8.59 -5.29
N TYR A 312 12.24 7.54 -5.66
CA TYR A 312 12.74 6.17 -5.61
C TYR A 312 13.81 5.87 -6.67
N SER A 313 13.90 6.66 -7.73
CA SER A 313 14.98 6.56 -8.71
C SER A 313 16.32 7.14 -8.23
N GLN A 314 16.33 7.86 -7.11
CA GLN A 314 17.55 8.44 -6.54
C GLN A 314 18.25 7.41 -5.64
N PRO A 315 19.51 7.02 -5.93
CA PRO A 315 20.23 6.04 -5.09
C PRO A 315 20.36 6.47 -3.62
N GLU A 316 20.45 7.78 -3.38
CA GLU A 316 20.59 8.36 -2.03
C GLU A 316 19.35 8.16 -1.18
N PHE A 317 18.17 8.01 -1.80
CA PHE A 317 16.92 7.78 -1.11
C PHE A 317 16.94 6.47 -0.26
N TRP A 318 17.64 5.45 -0.74
CA TRP A 318 17.67 4.14 -0.10
C TRP A 318 18.73 4.00 0.99
N LYS A 319 19.62 5.01 1.13
CA LYS A 319 20.71 5.03 2.12
C LYS A 319 20.30 5.59 3.49
N THR A 320 19.03 5.95 3.67
CA THR A 320 18.50 6.55 4.91
C THR A 320 17.87 5.52 5.85
#